data_04e7dbb2a5135cfd75a2c3b4e14d2ce2
#
_entry.id   04e7dbb2a5135cfd75a2c3b4e14d2ce2
#
_cell.length_a   1.000
_cell.length_b   1.000
_cell.length_c   1.000
_cell.angle_alpha   90.00
_cell.angle_beta   90.00
_cell.angle_gamma   90.00
#
_symmetry.space_group_name_H-M   'P 1'
#
loop_
_entity.id
_entity.type
_entity.pdbx_description
1 polymer ?
#
loop_
_entity_poly.entity_id
_entity_poly.type
_entity_poly.pdbx_seq_one_letter_code
_entity_poly.pdbx_strand_id
1 'polypeptide(L)'
;MRIGGLQKFSLLDYPGELSSIIFTQGCNFKCPYCHNPELVVPEIFRQPLDTEKVLRFLYRRRRKITAVVVTGGEPTLQEDLIDFLRLIKAMRFKVKLDTNGSNPEMLSRALYYQAVDYIAMDLKAPNELYQKLTRSKVKIADIMRSMEIIRLSGLPYEFRTTVAEDILFGDDLFRIRDLLKEGDRYYLQPCNYSTTLDDLARHRLKSPNLSSEESFQKFKDWAEQHRVLLQVRGE
;
A
#
# COMPACT_ATOMS: atom_id res chain seq x y z
N MET A 1 16.46 9.10 -4.12
CA MET A 1 15.16 8.85 -3.43
C MET A 1 14.83 9.98 -2.46
N ARG A 2 13.61 10.47 -2.50
CA ARG A 2 13.10 11.39 -1.47
C ARG A 2 12.51 10.58 -0.34
N ILE A 3 13.30 10.35 0.71
CA ILE A 3 12.89 9.54 1.86
C ILE A 3 12.32 10.46 2.94
N GLY A 4 11.00 10.40 3.15
CA GLY A 4 10.30 11.20 4.16
C GLY A 4 10.38 10.62 5.58
N GLY A 5 10.62 9.31 5.71
CA GLY A 5 10.69 8.64 7.01
C GLY A 5 11.37 7.29 6.99
N LEU A 6 11.80 6.84 8.17
CA LEU A 6 12.39 5.53 8.41
C LEU A 6 11.87 4.96 9.73
N GLN A 7 11.10 3.88 9.67
CA GLN A 7 10.80 3.04 10.83
C GLN A 7 11.84 1.94 10.92
N LYS A 8 12.57 1.92 12.02
CA LYS A 8 13.76 1.08 12.17
C LYS A 8 13.47 -0.41 12.33
N PHE A 9 12.24 -0.76 12.74
CA PHE A 9 11.83 -2.13 13.01
C PHE A 9 10.31 -2.28 12.91
N SER A 10 9.86 -3.37 12.29
CA SER A 10 8.47 -3.81 12.25
C SER A 10 8.37 -5.32 12.16
N LEU A 11 7.34 -5.87 12.80
CA LEU A 11 6.91 -7.27 12.75
C LEU A 11 5.69 -7.48 11.86
N LEU A 12 5.05 -6.41 11.39
CA LEU A 12 3.72 -6.45 10.78
C LEU A 12 3.74 -6.18 9.28
N ASP A 13 4.71 -5.38 8.81
CA ASP A 13 4.65 -4.80 7.47
C ASP A 13 5.15 -5.74 6.36
N TYR A 14 5.94 -6.74 6.69
CA TYR A 14 6.33 -7.80 5.76
C TYR A 14 5.90 -9.16 6.32
N PRO A 15 4.99 -9.92 5.67
CA PRO A 15 4.52 -11.20 6.19
C PRO A 15 5.65 -12.19 6.46
N GLY A 16 5.79 -12.61 7.73
CA GLY A 16 6.79 -13.59 8.16
C GLY A 16 8.23 -13.10 8.29
N GLU A 17 8.50 -11.78 8.13
CA GLU A 17 9.85 -11.22 8.15
C GLU A 17 10.00 -10.11 9.20
N LEU A 18 11.19 -9.99 9.77
CA LEU A 18 11.58 -8.80 10.52
C LEU A 18 12.03 -7.72 9.55
N SER A 19 11.34 -6.58 9.53
CA SER A 19 11.58 -5.56 8.52
C SER A 19 11.93 -4.19 9.11
N SER A 20 12.56 -3.35 8.28
CA SER A 20 12.56 -1.89 8.38
C SER A 20 11.65 -1.32 7.31
N ILE A 21 11.02 -0.16 7.59
CA ILE A 21 10.12 0.50 6.63
C ILE A 21 10.74 1.83 6.21
N ILE A 22 10.79 2.06 4.90
CA ILE A 22 11.20 3.31 4.28
C ILE A 22 9.98 3.96 3.67
N PHE A 23 9.70 5.18 4.11
CA PHE A 23 8.59 5.98 3.62
C PHE A 23 9.09 6.98 2.59
N THR A 24 8.62 6.88 1.35
CA THR A 24 8.90 7.87 0.31
C THR A 24 8.03 9.10 0.46
N GLN A 25 8.53 10.25 0.03
CA GLN A 25 7.82 11.52 0.06
C GLN A 25 7.33 11.91 -1.34
N GLY A 26 6.08 12.32 -1.43
CA GLY A 26 5.36 12.59 -2.66
C GLY A 26 4.36 11.49 -3.00
N CYS A 27 3.15 11.89 -3.37
CA CYS A 27 2.08 11.01 -3.84
C CYS A 27 1.25 11.74 -4.89
N ASN A 28 0.78 11.01 -5.88
CA ASN A 28 -0.15 11.52 -6.89
C ASN A 28 -1.63 11.36 -6.49
N PHE A 29 -1.91 10.77 -5.31
CA PHE A 29 -3.22 10.69 -4.71
C PHE A 29 -3.32 11.59 -3.48
N LYS A 30 -4.53 12.09 -3.19
CA LYS A 30 -4.88 12.88 -2.02
C LYS A 30 -6.10 12.28 -1.31
N CYS A 31 -6.00 10.99 -0.99
CA CYS A 31 -7.09 10.26 -0.32
C CYS A 31 -7.43 10.92 1.03
N PRO A 32 -8.71 11.19 1.34
CA PRO A 32 -9.09 11.89 2.57
C PRO A 32 -8.68 11.13 3.84
N TYR A 33 -8.64 9.80 3.78
CA TYR A 33 -8.21 8.92 4.89
C TYR A 33 -6.70 8.61 4.88
N CYS A 34 -5.87 9.37 4.15
CA CYS A 34 -4.42 9.13 4.14
C CYS A 34 -3.84 9.34 5.54
N HIS A 35 -3.16 8.32 6.08
CA HIS A 35 -2.55 8.34 7.41
C HIS A 35 -1.22 9.10 7.48
N ASN A 36 -0.64 9.47 6.33
CA ASN A 36 0.66 10.14 6.24
C ASN A 36 0.55 11.45 5.44
N PRO A 37 -0.25 12.43 5.90
CA PRO A 37 -0.42 13.69 5.16
C PRO A 37 0.89 14.42 4.92
N GLU A 38 1.86 14.29 5.84
CA GLU A 38 3.20 14.87 5.75
C GLU A 38 4.08 14.26 4.62
N LEU A 39 3.64 13.13 4.03
CA LEU A 39 4.29 12.53 2.87
C LEU A 39 3.58 12.88 1.55
N VAL A 40 2.38 13.48 1.63
CA VAL A 40 1.50 13.73 0.48
C VAL A 40 1.34 15.21 0.18
N VAL A 41 1.28 16.05 1.20
CA VAL A 41 1.03 17.50 1.10
C VAL A 41 2.36 18.25 1.04
N PRO A 42 2.74 18.85 -0.11
CA PRO A 42 4.05 19.49 -0.28
C PRO A 42 4.36 20.59 0.74
N GLU A 43 3.33 21.33 1.17
CA GLU A 43 3.42 22.48 2.09
C GLU A 43 3.88 22.07 3.48
N ILE A 44 3.71 20.82 3.87
CA ILE A 44 4.12 20.27 5.18
C ILE A 44 5.21 19.21 5.07
N PHE A 45 5.85 19.07 3.91
CA PHE A 45 6.97 18.17 3.76
C PHE A 45 8.10 18.50 4.72
N ARG A 46 8.58 17.50 5.43
CA ARG A 46 9.83 17.61 6.17
C ARG A 46 11.02 17.47 5.24
N GLN A 47 12.18 17.95 5.66
CA GLN A 47 13.41 17.72 4.91
C GLN A 47 13.64 16.20 4.73
N PRO A 48 13.87 15.71 3.51
CA PRO A 48 14.12 14.29 3.27
C PRO A 48 15.33 13.80 4.04
N LEU A 49 15.27 12.55 4.47
CA LEU A 49 16.39 11.88 5.08
C LEU A 49 17.51 11.65 4.05
N ASP A 50 18.74 11.77 4.51
CA ASP A 50 19.91 11.45 3.71
C ASP A 50 19.90 9.96 3.32
N THR A 51 19.83 9.70 2.03
CA THR A 51 19.77 8.34 1.46
C THR A 51 20.96 7.50 1.87
N GLU A 52 22.18 8.07 1.93
CA GLU A 52 23.37 7.34 2.33
C GLU A 52 23.31 6.93 3.81
N LYS A 53 22.79 7.80 4.67
CA LYS A 53 22.60 7.48 6.10
C LYS A 53 21.60 6.35 6.27
N VAL A 54 20.52 6.33 5.49
CA VAL A 54 19.51 5.24 5.49
C VAL A 54 20.15 3.93 5.02
N LEU A 55 20.87 3.93 3.90
CA LEU A 55 21.55 2.74 3.39
C LEU A 55 22.61 2.23 4.37
N ARG A 56 23.36 3.12 4.99
CA ARG A 56 24.36 2.76 6.04
C ARG A 56 23.70 2.15 7.28
N PHE A 57 22.52 2.66 7.68
CA PHE A 57 21.72 2.07 8.74
C PHE A 57 21.29 0.66 8.37
N LEU A 58 20.74 0.43 7.19
CA LEU A 58 20.33 -0.90 6.71
C LEU A 58 21.52 -1.86 6.69
N TYR A 59 22.65 -1.44 6.13
CA TYR A 59 23.85 -2.27 6.07
C TYR A 59 24.30 -2.76 7.47
N ARG A 60 24.23 -1.90 8.48
CA ARG A 60 24.54 -2.27 9.87
C ARG A 60 23.53 -3.22 10.47
N ARG A 61 22.31 -3.27 9.94
CA ARG A 61 21.20 -4.10 10.42
C ARG A 61 21.03 -5.43 9.70
N ARG A 62 21.78 -5.70 8.63
CA ARG A 62 21.62 -6.87 7.74
C ARG A 62 21.70 -8.25 8.41
N ARG A 63 22.13 -8.32 9.68
CA ARG A 63 22.11 -9.55 10.50
C ARG A 63 21.02 -9.56 11.57
N LYS A 64 20.20 -8.49 11.64
CA LYS A 64 19.17 -8.31 12.68
C LYS A 64 17.76 -8.21 12.11
N ILE A 65 17.64 -7.76 10.89
CA ILE A 65 16.41 -7.72 10.12
C ILE A 65 16.63 -8.48 8.80
N THR A 66 15.57 -9.02 8.24
CA THR A 66 15.60 -9.88 7.04
C THR A 66 15.01 -9.21 5.83
N ALA A 67 14.21 -8.16 6.04
CA ALA A 67 13.47 -7.48 4.98
C ALA A 67 13.45 -5.95 5.11
N VAL A 68 13.16 -5.31 3.98
CA VAL A 68 12.87 -3.87 3.90
C VAL A 68 11.56 -3.68 3.15
N VAL A 69 10.67 -2.89 3.71
CA VAL A 69 9.44 -2.43 3.06
C VAL A 69 9.66 -1.02 2.54
N VAL A 70 9.38 -0.78 1.28
CA VAL A 70 9.39 0.55 0.67
C VAL A 70 7.94 0.96 0.38
N THR A 71 7.51 2.01 1.05
CA THR A 71 6.12 2.51 1.09
C THR A 71 6.11 4.04 1.18
N GLY A 72 5.07 4.65 1.72
CA GLY A 72 5.02 6.07 2.09
C GLY A 72 3.97 6.85 1.35
N GLY A 73 4.37 7.85 0.53
CA GLY A 73 3.49 8.48 -0.45
C GLY A 73 3.19 7.49 -1.58
N GLU A 74 3.87 7.64 -2.72
CA GLU A 74 3.85 6.62 -3.78
C GLU A 74 5.30 6.37 -4.25
N PRO A 75 5.88 5.21 -3.91
CA PRO A 75 7.26 4.89 -4.27
C PRO A 75 7.52 4.86 -5.78
N THR A 76 6.55 4.43 -6.58
CA THR A 76 6.70 4.31 -8.04
C THR A 76 6.82 5.65 -8.77
N LEU A 77 6.64 6.77 -8.07
CA LEU A 77 6.92 8.12 -8.59
C LEU A 77 8.39 8.52 -8.48
N GLN A 78 9.20 7.77 -7.72
CA GLN A 78 10.63 8.07 -7.56
C GLN A 78 11.40 7.54 -8.78
N GLU A 79 12.06 8.41 -9.53
CA GLU A 79 12.80 8.04 -10.76
C GLU A 79 13.92 7.04 -10.49
N ASP A 80 14.58 7.16 -9.34
CA ASP A 80 15.69 6.33 -8.87
C ASP A 80 15.26 5.13 -8.03
N LEU A 81 13.95 4.76 -8.03
CA LEU A 81 13.41 3.65 -7.23
C LEU A 81 14.15 2.34 -7.52
N ILE A 82 14.31 1.99 -8.78
CA ILE A 82 14.91 0.70 -9.17
C ILE A 82 16.32 0.57 -8.63
N ASP A 83 17.15 1.61 -8.80
CA ASP A 83 18.53 1.58 -8.32
C ASP A 83 18.58 1.46 -6.79
N PHE A 84 17.68 2.15 -6.10
CA PHE A 84 17.59 2.08 -4.65
C PHE A 84 17.17 0.68 -4.17
N LEU A 85 16.15 0.06 -4.78
CA LEU A 85 15.72 -1.29 -4.45
C LEU A 85 16.85 -2.31 -4.71
N ARG A 86 17.57 -2.17 -5.82
CA ARG A 86 18.72 -3.04 -6.13
C ARG A 86 19.85 -2.91 -5.12
N LEU A 87 20.13 -1.71 -4.60
CA LEU A 87 21.09 -1.53 -3.51
C LEU A 87 20.66 -2.28 -2.24
N ILE A 88 19.37 -2.27 -1.91
CA ILE A 88 18.81 -3.02 -0.78
C ILE A 88 18.95 -4.53 -1.03
N LYS A 89 18.61 -5.01 -2.23
CA LYS A 89 18.77 -6.41 -2.64
C LYS A 89 20.25 -6.86 -2.55
N ALA A 90 21.19 -6.01 -2.96
CA ALA A 90 22.63 -6.30 -2.85
C ALA A 90 23.11 -6.49 -1.39
N MET A 91 22.40 -5.91 -0.42
CA MET A 91 22.62 -6.15 1.01
C MET A 91 21.99 -7.45 1.51
N ARG A 92 21.36 -8.25 0.62
CA ARG A 92 20.67 -9.53 0.88
C ARG A 92 19.38 -9.41 1.70
N PHE A 93 18.69 -8.26 1.64
CA PHE A 93 17.35 -8.13 2.18
C PHE A 93 16.31 -8.65 1.19
N LYS A 94 15.22 -9.20 1.70
CA LYS A 94 13.96 -9.29 0.97
C LYS A 94 13.35 -7.90 0.86
N VAL A 95 12.77 -7.59 -0.29
CA VAL A 95 12.19 -6.26 -0.57
C VAL A 95 10.70 -6.39 -0.82
N LYS A 96 9.90 -5.69 -0.03
CA LYS A 96 8.47 -5.50 -0.27
C LYS A 96 8.24 -4.09 -0.80
N LEU A 97 7.46 -3.99 -1.86
CA LEU A 97 7.00 -2.72 -2.41
C LEU A 97 5.50 -2.56 -2.15
N ASP A 98 5.15 -1.48 -1.47
CA ASP A 98 3.76 -1.04 -1.33
C ASP A 98 3.51 0.06 -2.36
N THR A 99 2.42 -0.05 -3.12
CA THR A 99 2.08 0.90 -4.19
C THR A 99 0.58 1.15 -4.31
N ASN A 100 0.21 2.30 -4.82
CA ASN A 100 -1.18 2.61 -5.17
C ASN A 100 -1.55 2.12 -6.59
N GLY A 101 -0.61 1.53 -7.32
CA GLY A 101 -0.82 0.93 -8.63
C GLY A 101 -0.94 1.90 -9.80
N SER A 102 -0.75 3.19 -9.59
CA SER A 102 -0.94 4.21 -10.64
C SER A 102 0.17 4.28 -11.70
N ASN A 103 1.28 3.56 -11.49
CA ASN A 103 2.43 3.56 -12.40
C ASN A 103 2.83 2.12 -12.80
N PRO A 104 2.07 1.48 -13.72
CA PRO A 104 2.34 0.12 -14.16
C PRO A 104 3.71 -0.06 -14.84
N GLU A 105 4.24 1.00 -15.48
CA GLU A 105 5.56 0.97 -16.13
C GLU A 105 6.68 0.79 -15.10
N MET A 106 6.66 1.57 -14.01
CA MET A 106 7.66 1.45 -12.95
C MET A 106 7.56 0.10 -12.23
N LEU A 107 6.32 -0.39 -12.03
CA LEU A 107 6.07 -1.70 -11.47
C LEU A 107 6.65 -2.81 -12.36
N SER A 108 6.42 -2.76 -13.68
CA SER A 108 7.00 -3.69 -14.64
C SER A 108 8.54 -3.67 -14.61
N ARG A 109 9.14 -2.48 -14.49
CA ARG A 109 10.61 -2.34 -14.34
C ARG A 109 11.11 -2.97 -13.06
N ALA A 110 10.40 -2.77 -11.91
CA ALA A 110 10.79 -3.36 -10.64
C ALA A 110 10.81 -4.89 -10.71
N LEU A 111 9.86 -5.49 -11.42
CA LEU A 111 9.80 -6.94 -11.67
C LEU A 111 10.89 -7.39 -12.63
N TYR A 112 11.05 -6.71 -13.76
CA TYR A 112 12.07 -7.04 -14.77
C TYR A 112 13.48 -7.10 -14.18
N TYR A 113 13.82 -6.14 -13.30
CA TYR A 113 15.11 -6.09 -12.62
C TYR A 113 15.17 -6.96 -11.35
N GLN A 114 14.15 -7.75 -11.05
CA GLN A 114 14.04 -8.59 -9.84
C GLN A 114 14.34 -7.79 -8.55
N ALA A 115 13.90 -6.54 -8.54
CA ALA A 115 14.19 -5.60 -7.46
C ALA A 115 13.27 -5.76 -6.24
N VAL A 116 12.22 -6.59 -6.35
CA VAL A 116 11.22 -6.84 -5.31
C VAL A 116 10.97 -8.32 -5.12
N ASP A 117 10.55 -8.74 -3.92
CA ASP A 117 10.20 -10.11 -3.55
C ASP A 117 8.74 -10.25 -3.11
N TYR A 118 8.08 -9.15 -2.83
CA TYR A 118 6.68 -9.08 -2.41
C TYR A 118 6.06 -7.76 -2.87
N ILE A 119 4.81 -7.79 -3.30
CA ILE A 119 4.10 -6.57 -3.69
C ILE A 119 2.79 -6.48 -2.91
N ALA A 120 2.54 -5.31 -2.32
CA ALA A 120 1.23 -4.96 -1.78
C ALA A 120 0.68 -3.77 -2.58
N MET A 121 -0.52 -3.93 -3.14
CA MET A 121 -1.16 -2.86 -3.89
C MET A 121 -2.47 -2.45 -3.23
N ASP A 122 -2.63 -1.15 -3.03
CA ASP A 122 -3.85 -0.61 -2.45
C ASP A 122 -4.91 -0.35 -3.52
N LEU A 123 -6.05 -1.02 -3.40
CA LEU A 123 -7.28 -0.73 -4.14
C LEU A 123 -8.09 0.31 -3.36
N LYS A 124 -8.19 1.52 -3.90
CA LYS A 124 -8.69 2.66 -3.11
C LYS A 124 -10.22 2.78 -3.15
N ALA A 125 -10.86 2.29 -4.22
CA ALA A 125 -12.30 2.38 -4.44
C ALA A 125 -12.74 1.46 -5.59
N PRO A 126 -14.04 1.21 -5.78
CA PRO A 126 -14.57 0.70 -7.04
C PRO A 126 -14.31 1.70 -8.18
N ASN A 127 -14.32 1.22 -9.42
CA ASN A 127 -13.89 1.96 -10.60
C ASN A 127 -14.49 3.37 -10.70
N GLU A 128 -15.79 3.50 -10.47
CA GLU A 128 -16.56 4.74 -10.67
C GLU A 128 -16.23 5.81 -9.62
N LEU A 129 -15.77 5.38 -8.44
CA LEU A 129 -15.43 6.27 -7.33
C LEU A 129 -13.94 6.56 -7.24
N TYR A 130 -13.11 5.88 -8.04
CA TYR A 130 -11.66 5.88 -7.86
C TYR A 130 -11.05 7.28 -7.94
N GLN A 131 -11.33 8.04 -9.01
CA GLN A 131 -10.83 9.40 -9.18
C GLN A 131 -11.35 10.37 -8.11
N LYS A 132 -12.64 10.23 -7.77
CA LYS A 132 -13.27 11.05 -6.72
C LYS A 132 -12.62 10.82 -5.37
N LEU A 133 -12.44 9.55 -4.98
CA LEU A 133 -11.91 9.18 -3.67
C LEU A 133 -10.40 9.46 -3.57
N THR A 134 -9.65 9.20 -4.64
CA THR A 134 -8.22 9.50 -4.66
C THR A 134 -7.90 10.97 -4.93
N ARG A 135 -8.91 11.78 -5.30
CA ARG A 135 -8.76 13.19 -5.71
C ARG A 135 -7.67 13.36 -6.75
N SER A 136 -7.66 12.49 -7.76
CA SER A 136 -6.63 12.41 -8.78
C SER A 136 -7.24 12.23 -10.18
N LYS A 137 -6.39 12.37 -11.20
CA LYS A 137 -6.75 12.07 -12.60
C LYS A 137 -6.22 10.70 -13.04
N VAL A 138 -6.08 9.76 -12.11
CA VAL A 138 -5.59 8.42 -12.42
C VAL A 138 -6.51 7.73 -13.44
N LYS A 139 -5.90 7.04 -14.39
CA LYS A 139 -6.64 6.21 -15.34
C LYS A 139 -6.90 4.84 -14.70
N ILE A 140 -8.15 4.42 -14.67
CA ILE A 140 -8.51 3.10 -14.14
C ILE A 140 -7.80 1.98 -14.91
N ALA A 141 -7.56 2.17 -16.20
CA ALA A 141 -6.79 1.24 -17.01
C ALA A 141 -5.37 0.99 -16.47
N ASP A 142 -4.71 2.01 -15.89
CA ASP A 142 -3.39 1.85 -15.28
C ASP A 142 -3.46 1.02 -14.00
N ILE A 143 -4.51 1.22 -13.18
CA ILE A 143 -4.76 0.43 -11.98
C ILE A 143 -4.98 -1.04 -12.35
N MET A 144 -5.89 -1.31 -13.31
CA MET A 144 -6.17 -2.66 -13.78
C MET A 144 -4.93 -3.33 -14.38
N ARG A 145 -4.14 -2.58 -15.16
CA ARG A 145 -2.89 -3.07 -15.73
C ARG A 145 -1.87 -3.42 -14.65
N SER A 146 -1.74 -2.62 -13.60
CA SER A 146 -0.88 -2.93 -12.44
C SER A 146 -1.33 -4.21 -11.73
N MET A 147 -2.64 -4.41 -11.55
CA MET A 147 -3.17 -5.65 -10.96
C MET A 147 -2.81 -6.87 -11.81
N GLU A 148 -2.96 -6.80 -13.14
CA GLU A 148 -2.58 -7.89 -14.03
C GLU A 148 -1.07 -8.18 -14.00
N ILE A 149 -0.23 -7.14 -14.01
CA ILE A 149 1.22 -7.27 -13.88
C ILE A 149 1.59 -7.99 -12.57
N ILE A 150 0.93 -7.63 -11.46
CA ILE A 150 1.16 -8.25 -10.16
C ILE A 150 0.75 -9.72 -10.17
N ARG A 151 -0.43 -10.05 -10.68
CA ARG A 151 -0.93 -11.44 -10.79
C ARG A 151 0.01 -12.33 -11.62
N LEU A 152 0.53 -11.79 -12.71
CA LEU A 152 1.42 -12.51 -13.63
C LEU A 152 2.89 -12.54 -13.17
N SER A 153 3.25 -11.82 -12.12
CA SER A 153 4.63 -11.68 -11.65
C SER A 153 5.23 -12.97 -11.09
N GLY A 154 4.40 -13.92 -10.65
CA GLY A 154 4.83 -15.10 -9.91
C GLY A 154 5.33 -14.83 -8.48
N LEU A 155 5.34 -13.57 -8.03
CA LEU A 155 5.72 -13.19 -6.67
C LEU A 155 4.55 -13.32 -5.71
N PRO A 156 4.81 -13.52 -4.41
CA PRO A 156 3.80 -13.31 -3.38
C PRO A 156 3.29 -11.87 -3.43
N TYR A 157 1.97 -11.71 -3.37
CA TYR A 157 1.34 -10.39 -3.38
C TYR A 157 0.08 -10.33 -2.53
N GLU A 158 -0.38 -9.11 -2.30
CA GLU A 158 -1.67 -8.82 -1.69
C GLU A 158 -2.29 -7.57 -2.28
N PHE A 159 -3.61 -7.54 -2.39
CA PHE A 159 -4.40 -6.34 -2.58
C PHE A 159 -5.00 -5.90 -1.24
N ARG A 160 -5.12 -4.58 -1.02
CA ARG A 160 -5.61 -4.04 0.25
C ARG A 160 -6.59 -2.90 0.00
N THR A 161 -7.54 -2.74 0.89
CA THR A 161 -8.41 -1.55 0.93
C THR A 161 -8.53 -1.04 2.36
N THR A 162 -8.29 0.26 2.54
CA THR A 162 -8.60 0.96 3.79
C THR A 162 -10.06 1.32 3.78
N VAL A 163 -10.80 0.86 4.78
CA VAL A 163 -12.25 1.09 4.94
C VAL A 163 -12.47 2.25 5.91
N ALA A 164 -13.09 3.31 5.41
CA ALA A 164 -13.49 4.48 6.18
C ALA A 164 -14.99 4.68 5.99
N GLU A 165 -15.78 4.53 7.06
CA GLU A 165 -17.24 4.42 7.01
C GLU A 165 -17.95 5.48 6.15
N ASP A 166 -17.58 6.77 6.25
CA ASP A 166 -18.25 7.84 5.50
C ASP A 166 -17.73 7.99 4.06
N ILE A 167 -16.71 7.22 3.68
CA ILE A 167 -15.99 7.41 2.42
C ILE A 167 -16.11 6.19 1.53
N LEU A 168 -15.94 5.01 2.11
CA LEU A 168 -15.96 3.72 1.42
C LEU A 168 -16.47 2.65 2.37
N PHE A 169 -17.75 2.34 2.29
CA PHE A 169 -18.41 1.38 3.17
C PHE A 169 -19.65 0.77 2.49
N GLY A 170 -20.22 -0.28 3.08
CA GLY A 170 -21.45 -0.90 2.59
C GLY A 170 -21.32 -1.40 1.14
N ASP A 171 -22.28 -1.01 0.31
CA ASP A 171 -22.37 -1.46 -1.09
C ASP A 171 -21.19 -0.97 -1.94
N ASP A 172 -20.63 0.22 -1.68
CA ASP A 172 -19.46 0.72 -2.41
C ASP A 172 -18.23 -0.13 -2.11
N LEU A 173 -18.04 -0.57 -0.86
CA LEU A 173 -16.99 -1.51 -0.51
C LEU A 173 -17.20 -2.85 -1.22
N PHE A 174 -18.43 -3.35 -1.23
CA PHE A 174 -18.79 -4.61 -1.88
C PHE A 174 -18.53 -4.60 -3.40
N ARG A 175 -18.64 -3.44 -4.06
CA ARG A 175 -18.36 -3.28 -5.51
C ARG A 175 -16.87 -3.40 -5.86
N ILE A 176 -15.95 -3.31 -4.89
CA ILE A 176 -14.52 -3.58 -5.14
C ILE A 176 -14.29 -5.02 -5.61
N ARG A 177 -15.19 -5.95 -5.27
CA ARG A 177 -15.15 -7.34 -5.74
C ARG A 177 -14.98 -7.45 -7.27
N ASP A 178 -15.51 -6.49 -8.04
CA ASP A 178 -15.47 -6.51 -9.50
C ASP A 178 -14.03 -6.35 -10.05
N LEU A 179 -13.08 -5.92 -9.19
CA LEU A 179 -11.65 -5.85 -9.48
C LEU A 179 -10.91 -7.16 -9.13
N LEU A 180 -11.49 -8.01 -8.28
CA LEU A 180 -10.84 -9.19 -7.73
C LEU A 180 -11.05 -10.42 -8.61
N LYS A 181 -10.09 -11.34 -8.60
CA LYS A 181 -10.12 -12.62 -9.33
C LYS A 181 -9.80 -13.79 -8.40
N GLU A 182 -10.14 -14.98 -8.83
CA GLU A 182 -9.77 -16.23 -8.16
C GLU A 182 -8.27 -16.26 -7.86
N GLY A 183 -7.92 -16.63 -6.62
CA GLY A 183 -6.54 -16.70 -6.15
C GLY A 183 -5.97 -15.40 -5.58
N ASP A 184 -6.67 -14.26 -5.73
CA ASP A 184 -6.23 -13.01 -5.11
C ASP A 184 -6.24 -13.11 -3.58
N ARG A 185 -5.22 -12.52 -2.94
CA ARG A 185 -5.19 -12.27 -1.50
C ARG A 185 -5.65 -10.85 -1.27
N TYR A 186 -6.76 -10.69 -0.59
CA TYR A 186 -7.37 -9.38 -0.38
C TYR A 186 -7.55 -9.07 1.11
N TYR A 187 -7.08 -7.89 1.51
CA TYR A 187 -7.11 -7.45 2.90
C TYR A 187 -7.92 -6.18 3.06
N LEU A 188 -8.88 -6.22 3.96
CA LEU A 188 -9.57 -5.02 4.44
C LEU A 188 -8.88 -4.52 5.71
N GLN A 189 -8.65 -3.22 5.77
CA GLN A 189 -7.99 -2.55 6.89
C GLN A 189 -8.89 -1.42 7.39
N PRO A 190 -9.38 -1.46 8.64
CA PRO A 190 -10.13 -0.35 9.21
C PRO A 190 -9.29 0.94 9.21
N CYS A 191 -9.91 2.05 8.86
CA CYS A 191 -9.25 3.35 8.92
C CYS A 191 -8.97 3.75 10.38
N ASN A 192 -7.73 4.14 10.66
CA ASN A 192 -7.41 4.80 11.93
C ASN A 192 -7.62 6.30 11.77
N TYR A 193 -8.64 6.84 12.43
CA TYR A 193 -9.03 8.26 12.31
C TYR A 193 -8.16 9.22 13.12
N SER A 194 -7.18 8.73 13.91
CA SER A 194 -6.34 9.59 14.75
C SER A 194 -5.46 10.57 13.95
N THR A 195 -5.08 10.17 12.72
CA THR A 195 -4.26 10.99 11.83
C THR A 195 -4.69 10.72 10.39
N THR A 196 -5.38 11.67 9.76
CA THR A 196 -5.84 11.56 8.38
C THR A 196 -5.65 12.88 7.65
N LEU A 197 -5.56 12.83 6.30
CA LEU A 197 -5.37 14.02 5.46
C LEU A 197 -6.50 15.03 5.65
N ASP A 198 -7.75 14.55 5.55
CA ASP A 198 -8.89 15.33 6.02
C ASP A 198 -9.05 15.00 7.50
N ASP A 199 -9.35 16.00 8.32
CA ASP A 199 -9.54 15.80 9.74
C ASP A 199 -10.82 15.01 10.04
N LEU A 200 -10.77 13.71 9.72
CA LEU A 200 -11.90 12.78 9.89
C LEU A 200 -12.14 12.46 11.37
N ALA A 201 -11.13 12.67 12.22
CA ALA A 201 -11.23 12.45 13.67
C ALA A 201 -12.28 13.34 14.35
N ARG A 202 -12.62 14.51 13.77
CA ARG A 202 -13.65 15.39 14.31
C ARG A 202 -15.03 14.77 14.39
N HIS A 203 -15.29 13.77 13.53
CA HIS A 203 -16.62 13.17 13.39
C HIS A 203 -16.68 11.74 13.88
N ARG A 204 -15.52 11.08 14.17
CA ARG A 204 -15.48 9.67 14.54
C ARG A 204 -14.38 9.36 15.56
N LEU A 205 -14.77 8.65 16.61
CA LEU A 205 -13.89 8.24 17.70
C LEU A 205 -13.39 6.80 17.61
N LYS A 206 -13.96 5.97 16.73
CA LYS A 206 -13.62 4.54 16.63
C LYS A 206 -13.52 4.12 15.16
N SER A 207 -12.56 3.22 14.89
CA SER A 207 -12.50 2.50 13.62
C SER A 207 -13.75 1.62 13.43
N PRO A 208 -14.22 1.43 12.18
CA PRO A 208 -15.38 0.56 11.92
C PRO A 208 -15.08 -0.87 12.37
N ASN A 209 -16.04 -1.53 12.99
CA ASN A 209 -16.00 -2.97 13.24
C ASN A 209 -16.54 -3.68 11.98
N LEU A 210 -15.67 -4.04 11.08
CA LEU A 210 -16.04 -4.62 9.79
C LEU A 210 -16.70 -5.99 9.93
N SER A 211 -16.25 -6.79 10.90
CA SER A 211 -16.71 -8.18 11.06
C SER A 211 -18.18 -8.29 11.49
N SER A 212 -18.75 -7.24 12.08
CA SER A 212 -20.14 -7.20 12.52
C SER A 212 -21.15 -6.73 11.47
N GLU A 213 -20.68 -6.28 10.31
CA GLU A 213 -21.50 -5.65 9.29
C GLU A 213 -22.09 -6.66 8.29
N GLU A 214 -23.37 -6.49 7.93
CA GLU A 214 -24.03 -7.34 6.95
C GLU A 214 -23.36 -7.28 5.56
N SER A 215 -22.90 -6.11 5.16
CA SER A 215 -22.17 -5.91 3.90
C SER A 215 -20.84 -6.65 3.87
N PHE A 216 -20.15 -6.74 5.01
CA PHE A 216 -18.93 -7.55 5.12
C PHE A 216 -19.23 -9.04 5.02
N GLN A 217 -20.31 -9.52 5.65
CA GLN A 217 -20.70 -10.92 5.53
C GLN A 217 -21.02 -11.28 4.08
N LYS A 218 -21.76 -10.44 3.35
CA LYS A 218 -22.02 -10.61 1.91
C LYS A 218 -20.71 -10.67 1.10
N PHE A 219 -19.74 -9.84 1.46
CA PHE A 219 -18.43 -9.84 0.79
C PHE A 219 -17.65 -11.14 1.08
N LYS A 220 -17.70 -11.61 2.33
CA LYS A 220 -17.06 -12.86 2.74
C LYS A 220 -17.65 -14.06 2.00
N ASP A 221 -18.97 -14.17 1.96
CA ASP A 221 -19.66 -15.25 1.26
C ASP A 221 -19.32 -15.25 -0.25
N TRP A 222 -19.29 -14.06 -0.86
CA TRP A 222 -18.85 -13.90 -2.25
C TRP A 222 -17.38 -14.32 -2.44
N ALA A 223 -16.48 -13.90 -1.54
CA ALA A 223 -15.06 -14.20 -1.63
C ALA A 223 -14.80 -15.72 -1.52
N GLU A 224 -15.49 -16.42 -0.62
CA GLU A 224 -15.43 -17.88 -0.49
C GLU A 224 -15.90 -18.57 -1.77
N GLN A 225 -17.03 -18.13 -2.34
CA GLN A 225 -17.58 -18.69 -3.58
C GLN A 225 -16.64 -18.51 -4.77
N HIS A 226 -15.89 -17.39 -4.83
CA HIS A 226 -15.00 -17.03 -5.94
C HIS A 226 -13.53 -17.33 -5.65
N ARG A 227 -13.23 -18.04 -4.55
CA ARG A 227 -11.86 -18.43 -4.13
C ARG A 227 -10.90 -17.25 -3.99
N VAL A 228 -11.41 -16.12 -3.50
CA VAL A 228 -10.62 -14.96 -3.07
C VAL A 228 -10.29 -15.13 -1.58
N LEU A 229 -9.02 -14.97 -1.22
CA LEU A 229 -8.58 -15.09 0.18
C LEU A 229 -8.80 -13.75 0.88
N LEU A 230 -10.00 -13.53 1.40
CA LEU A 230 -10.39 -12.32 2.13
C LEU A 230 -9.99 -12.40 3.61
N GLN A 231 -9.33 -11.35 4.12
CA GLN A 231 -8.98 -11.20 5.54
C GLN A 231 -9.18 -9.76 5.99
N VAL A 232 -9.44 -9.57 7.29
CA VAL A 232 -9.45 -8.26 7.96
C VAL A 232 -8.18 -8.13 8.79
N ARG A 233 -7.50 -6.98 8.72
CA ARG A 233 -6.33 -6.66 9.54
C ARG A 233 -6.67 -5.58 10.55
N GLY A 234 -6.22 -5.74 11.78
CA GLY A 234 -6.33 -4.71 12.81
C GLY A 234 -7.59 -4.79 13.66
N GLU A 235 -8.30 -5.90 13.62
CA GLU A 235 -9.34 -6.27 14.60
C GLU A 235 -8.79 -7.22 15.65
#